data_e7727b26ff11bb715cdc8dcfa1ce622d
#
_entry.id   e7727b26ff11bb715cdc8dcfa1ce622d
#
_cell.length_a   1.000
_cell.length_b   1.000
_cell.length_c   1.000
_cell.angle_alpha   90.00
_cell.angle_beta   90.00
_cell.angle_gamma   90.00
#
_symmetry.space_group_name_H-M   'P 1'
#
loop_
_entity.id
_entity.type
_entity.pdbx_description
1 polymer ?
#
loop_
_entity_poly.entity_id
_entity_poly.type
_entity_poly.pdbx_seq_one_letter_code
_entity_poly.pdbx_strand_id
1 'polypeptide(L)'
;MRPFDDIADRLRAGSGLIVPTRSRAAAIRLAYAREQLRSLEVWRTPLVTAVNGWMAAWVREAYLNEGHRFRRPLGPHEEWCLWHDAARELLTARDDPRPFIWSTDALADALQQSARLCSEWRIDDASLSRHASTEAQWLLSARRAVGTAAREQDASASFEQGELLLAGSLFKSDGPSSYQTYLGGFIPPLLRDLFVVQGVTALQSVARADVKVSHHRLPTPADEVAAAAHWARTRLEQNSEARLYIVVPSLEAHRAEVERHFSSS
;
A
#
# COMPACT_ATOMS: atom_id res chain seq x y z
N MET A 1 10.60 8.29 -26.63
CA MET A 1 9.28 7.94 -26.10
C MET A 1 9.32 8.12 -24.60
N ARG A 2 8.47 8.95 -24.02
CA ARG A 2 8.43 9.16 -22.56
C ARG A 2 7.70 7.97 -21.93
N PRO A 3 8.11 7.46 -20.75
CA PRO A 3 7.46 6.31 -20.13
C PRO A 3 5.94 6.46 -19.90
N PHE A 4 5.48 7.71 -19.88
CA PHE A 4 4.08 8.06 -19.70
C PHE A 4 3.26 7.91 -21.00
N ASP A 5 3.87 8.05 -22.18
CA ASP A 5 3.16 8.01 -23.47
C ASP A 5 2.53 6.61 -23.68
N ASP A 6 3.28 5.52 -23.36
CA ASP A 6 2.78 4.14 -23.43
C ASP A 6 1.62 3.89 -22.44
N ILE A 7 1.72 4.44 -21.23
CA ILE A 7 0.64 4.35 -20.23
C ILE A 7 -0.60 5.11 -20.72
N ALA A 8 -0.43 6.32 -21.27
CA ALA A 8 -1.53 7.12 -21.76
C ALA A 8 -2.28 6.44 -22.92
N ASP A 9 -1.56 5.81 -23.85
CA ASP A 9 -2.16 5.07 -24.96
C ASP A 9 -3.01 3.89 -24.48
N ARG A 10 -2.50 3.12 -23.51
CA ARG A 10 -3.23 1.99 -22.92
C ARG A 10 -4.48 2.44 -22.16
N LEU A 11 -4.39 3.55 -21.43
CA LEU A 11 -5.54 4.13 -20.73
C LEU A 11 -6.60 4.64 -21.73
N ARG A 12 -6.19 5.22 -22.87
CA ARG A 12 -7.10 5.60 -23.98
C ARG A 12 -7.78 4.37 -24.58
N ALA A 13 -7.07 3.26 -24.71
CA ALA A 13 -7.62 1.98 -25.17
C ALA A 13 -8.57 1.31 -24.15
N GLY A 14 -8.81 1.92 -22.98
CA GLY A 14 -9.75 1.43 -21.99
C GLY A 14 -9.16 0.41 -20.99
N SER A 15 -7.84 0.23 -20.95
CA SER A 15 -7.19 -0.61 -19.94
C SER A 15 -7.26 0.03 -18.56
N GLY A 16 -7.47 -0.77 -17.50
CA GLY A 16 -7.31 -0.34 -16.12
C GLY A 16 -5.83 -0.38 -15.68
N LEU A 17 -5.43 0.53 -14.79
CA LEU A 17 -4.08 0.56 -14.23
C LEU A 17 -4.12 0.45 -12.70
N ILE A 18 -3.39 -0.54 -12.17
CA ILE A 18 -3.21 -0.75 -10.73
C ILE A 18 -1.82 -0.22 -10.33
N VAL A 19 -1.79 0.62 -9.30
CA VAL A 19 -0.56 1.27 -8.81
C VAL A 19 -0.41 1.12 -7.29
N PRO A 20 0.80 1.32 -6.73
CA PRO A 20 1.04 1.07 -5.30
C PRO A 20 0.21 1.94 -4.36
N THR A 21 0.03 3.22 -4.66
CA THR A 21 -0.54 4.20 -3.74
C THR A 21 -1.63 5.06 -4.36
N ARG A 22 -2.52 5.58 -3.52
CA ARG A 22 -3.57 6.55 -3.94
C ARG A 22 -2.96 7.82 -4.53
N SER A 23 -1.86 8.32 -3.96
CA SER A 23 -1.16 9.51 -4.46
C SER A 23 -0.63 9.28 -5.87
N ARG A 24 -0.08 8.09 -6.16
CA ARG A 24 0.38 7.74 -7.50
C ARG A 24 -0.78 7.61 -8.48
N ALA A 25 -1.89 7.03 -8.07
CA ALA A 25 -3.10 6.98 -8.90
C ALA A 25 -3.60 8.39 -9.24
N ALA A 26 -3.64 9.30 -8.27
CA ALA A 26 -4.03 10.68 -8.47
C ALA A 26 -3.06 11.42 -9.43
N ALA A 27 -1.75 11.25 -9.24
CA ALA A 27 -0.74 11.86 -10.10
C ALA A 27 -0.86 11.40 -11.56
N ILE A 28 -1.10 10.10 -11.80
CA ILE A 28 -1.28 9.57 -13.15
C ILE A 28 -2.58 10.10 -13.78
N ARG A 29 -3.68 10.13 -13.03
CA ARG A 29 -4.95 10.71 -13.53
C ARG A 29 -4.79 12.19 -13.89
N LEU A 30 -4.09 12.96 -13.06
CA LEU A 30 -3.80 14.37 -13.33
C LEU A 30 -2.92 14.55 -14.57
N ALA A 31 -1.87 13.75 -14.72
CA ALA A 31 -1.00 13.77 -15.89
C ALA A 31 -1.77 13.42 -17.17
N TYR A 32 -2.62 12.39 -17.11
CA TYR A 32 -3.51 12.00 -18.20
C TYR A 32 -4.48 13.14 -18.57
N ALA A 33 -5.14 13.74 -17.58
CA ALA A 33 -6.06 14.86 -17.82
C ALA A 33 -5.34 16.06 -18.50
N ARG A 34 -4.15 16.42 -18.04
CA ARG A 34 -3.33 17.48 -18.66
C ARG A 34 -2.95 17.17 -20.10
N GLU A 35 -2.71 15.93 -20.44
CA GLU A 35 -2.43 15.51 -21.81
C GLU A 35 -3.68 15.60 -22.67
N GLN A 36 -4.84 15.14 -22.17
CA GLN A 36 -6.10 15.20 -22.92
C GLN A 36 -6.57 16.64 -23.16
N LEU A 37 -6.40 17.54 -22.20
CA LEU A 37 -6.75 18.97 -22.33
C LEU A 37 -6.05 19.68 -23.49
N ARG A 38 -4.96 19.13 -24.01
CA ARG A 38 -4.25 19.70 -25.17
C ARG A 38 -4.95 19.43 -26.51
N SER A 39 -5.78 18.39 -26.56
CA SER A 39 -6.36 17.89 -27.80
C SER A 39 -7.88 17.67 -27.76
N LEU A 40 -8.47 17.59 -26.58
CA LEU A 40 -9.88 17.23 -26.39
C LEU A 40 -10.53 18.14 -25.34
N GLU A 41 -11.80 18.50 -25.56
CA GLU A 41 -12.60 19.22 -24.57
C GLU A 41 -13.22 18.27 -23.53
N VAL A 42 -13.53 17.04 -23.96
CA VAL A 42 -14.16 16.02 -23.12
C VAL A 42 -13.44 14.68 -23.30
N TRP A 43 -13.17 13.98 -22.21
CA TRP A 43 -12.58 12.64 -22.23
C TRP A 43 -13.14 11.77 -21.13
N ARG A 44 -13.06 10.46 -21.31
CA ARG A 44 -13.39 9.48 -20.28
C ARG A 44 -12.30 9.46 -19.21
N THR A 45 -12.68 9.57 -17.94
CA THR A 45 -11.75 9.42 -16.81
C THR A 45 -11.12 8.03 -16.84
N PRO A 46 -9.78 7.93 -16.85
CA PRO A 46 -9.09 6.65 -16.89
C PRO A 46 -9.26 5.89 -15.57
N LEU A 47 -9.44 4.58 -15.65
CA LEU A 47 -9.48 3.74 -14.48
C LEU A 47 -8.06 3.49 -13.95
N VAL A 48 -7.62 4.33 -13.03
CA VAL A 48 -6.35 4.19 -12.32
C VAL A 48 -6.64 4.05 -10.83
N THR A 49 -6.25 2.97 -10.22
CA THR A 49 -6.57 2.68 -8.82
C THR A 49 -5.34 2.20 -8.04
N ALA A 50 -5.32 2.45 -6.74
CA ALA A 50 -4.32 1.84 -5.86
C ALA A 50 -4.69 0.37 -5.60
N VAL A 51 -3.68 -0.47 -5.38
CA VAL A 51 -3.83 -1.91 -5.12
C VAL A 51 -4.89 -2.20 -4.06
N ASN A 52 -4.86 -1.48 -2.94
CA ASN A 52 -5.84 -1.66 -1.85
C ASN A 52 -7.26 -1.28 -2.27
N GLY A 53 -7.40 -0.21 -3.05
CA GLY A 53 -8.68 0.23 -3.59
C GLY A 53 -9.23 -0.75 -4.62
N TRP A 54 -8.36 -1.33 -5.43
CA TRP A 54 -8.70 -2.38 -6.38
C TRP A 54 -9.20 -3.63 -5.65
N MET A 55 -8.48 -4.14 -4.65
CA MET A 55 -8.90 -5.28 -3.84
C MET A 55 -10.25 -5.01 -3.15
N ALA A 56 -10.40 -3.85 -2.51
CA ALA A 56 -11.64 -3.50 -1.82
C ALA A 56 -12.85 -3.41 -2.78
N ALA A 57 -12.64 -2.90 -3.99
CA ALA A 57 -13.67 -2.88 -5.02
C ALA A 57 -14.08 -4.30 -5.45
N TRP A 58 -13.10 -5.19 -5.65
CA TRP A 58 -13.33 -6.59 -5.99
C TRP A 58 -14.08 -7.35 -4.89
N VAL A 59 -13.67 -7.20 -3.64
CA VAL A 59 -14.36 -7.84 -2.50
C VAL A 59 -15.80 -7.38 -2.42
N ARG A 60 -16.05 -6.07 -2.58
CA ARG A 60 -17.41 -5.52 -2.55
C ARG A 60 -18.25 -6.04 -3.72
N GLU A 61 -17.69 -6.09 -4.92
CA GLU A 61 -18.37 -6.58 -6.10
C GLU A 61 -18.67 -8.09 -6.00
N ALA A 62 -17.72 -8.89 -5.53
CA ALA A 62 -17.90 -10.29 -5.24
C ALA A 62 -19.04 -10.52 -4.21
N TYR A 63 -19.07 -9.72 -3.15
CA TYR A 63 -20.15 -9.78 -2.16
C TYR A 63 -21.51 -9.40 -2.75
N LEU A 64 -21.59 -8.36 -3.57
CA LEU A 64 -22.86 -7.92 -4.17
C LEU A 64 -23.42 -8.93 -5.17
N ASN A 65 -22.56 -9.60 -5.92
CA ASN A 65 -22.97 -10.53 -6.97
C ASN A 65 -23.12 -11.98 -6.47
N GLU A 66 -22.31 -12.38 -5.51
CA GLU A 66 -22.26 -13.75 -4.99
C GLU A 66 -22.24 -13.78 -3.45
N GLY A 67 -23.06 -12.96 -2.82
CA GLY A 67 -23.12 -12.79 -1.36
C GLY A 67 -23.30 -14.07 -0.55
N HIS A 68 -23.88 -15.13 -1.15
CA HIS A 68 -23.99 -16.44 -0.52
C HIS A 68 -22.64 -17.18 -0.37
N ARG A 69 -21.58 -16.74 -1.10
CA ARG A 69 -20.24 -17.33 -1.07
C ARG A 69 -19.21 -16.46 -0.33
N PHE A 70 -19.51 -15.18 -0.19
CA PHE A 70 -18.62 -14.20 0.40
C PHE A 70 -19.26 -13.55 1.60
N ARG A 71 -18.51 -13.46 2.69
CA ARG A 71 -18.95 -12.65 3.83
C ARG A 71 -18.81 -11.17 3.51
N ARG A 72 -19.67 -10.36 4.11
CA ARG A 72 -19.59 -8.90 4.02
C ARG A 72 -18.20 -8.42 4.46
N PRO A 73 -17.51 -7.59 3.67
CA PRO A 73 -16.29 -6.97 4.15
C PRO A 73 -16.59 -6.03 5.31
N LEU A 74 -15.81 -6.11 6.38
CA LEU A 74 -15.87 -5.11 7.46
C LEU A 74 -15.52 -3.73 6.90
N GLY A 75 -16.23 -2.70 7.37
CA GLY A 75 -15.82 -1.32 7.15
C GLY A 75 -14.51 -1.02 7.90
N PRO A 76 -13.72 -0.02 7.45
CA PRO A 76 -12.43 0.29 8.09
C PRO A 76 -12.55 0.59 9.59
N HIS A 77 -13.59 1.29 9.99
CA HIS A 77 -13.84 1.62 11.40
C HIS A 77 -14.32 0.41 12.21
N GLU A 78 -15.23 -0.40 11.64
CA GLU A 78 -15.69 -1.63 12.28
C GLU A 78 -14.52 -2.58 12.57
N GLU A 79 -13.66 -2.78 11.57
CA GLU A 79 -12.48 -3.63 11.70
C GLU A 79 -11.50 -3.06 12.72
N TRP A 80 -11.27 -1.74 12.71
CA TRP A 80 -10.40 -1.09 13.68
C TRP A 80 -10.90 -1.28 15.11
N CYS A 81 -12.21 -1.18 15.36
CA CYS A 81 -12.79 -1.44 16.68
C CYS A 81 -12.48 -2.85 17.18
N LEU A 82 -12.57 -3.88 16.31
CA LEU A 82 -12.25 -5.24 16.69
C LEU A 82 -10.76 -5.41 17.04
N TRP A 83 -9.88 -4.77 16.29
CA TRP A 83 -8.44 -4.76 16.61
C TRP A 83 -8.14 -4.03 17.92
N HIS A 84 -8.83 -2.91 18.18
CA HIS A 84 -8.70 -2.16 19.42
C HIS A 84 -9.16 -2.96 20.62
N ASP A 85 -10.27 -3.67 20.51
CA ASP A 85 -10.77 -4.56 21.58
C ASP A 85 -9.81 -5.70 21.86
N ALA A 86 -9.29 -6.36 20.82
CA ALA A 86 -8.27 -7.39 20.95
C ALA A 86 -6.98 -6.86 21.60
N ALA A 87 -6.54 -5.66 21.23
CA ALA A 87 -5.36 -5.01 21.83
C ALA A 87 -5.59 -4.70 23.31
N ARG A 88 -6.79 -4.20 23.68
CA ARG A 88 -7.15 -3.92 25.07
C ARG A 88 -7.16 -5.20 25.91
N GLU A 89 -7.70 -6.29 25.40
CA GLU A 89 -7.69 -7.59 26.10
C GLU A 89 -6.26 -8.09 26.34
N LEU A 90 -5.39 -7.99 25.34
CA LEU A 90 -3.97 -8.38 25.49
C LEU A 90 -3.24 -7.55 26.53
N LEU A 91 -3.53 -6.25 26.62
CA LEU A 91 -2.92 -5.37 27.62
C LEU A 91 -3.46 -5.63 29.03
N THR A 92 -4.74 -5.98 29.16
CA THR A 92 -5.36 -6.25 30.46
C THR A 92 -5.04 -7.64 31.01
N ALA A 93 -4.79 -8.62 30.15
CA ALA A 93 -4.46 -9.99 30.53
C ALA A 93 -3.02 -10.17 31.06
N ARG A 94 -2.21 -9.10 31.13
CA ARG A 94 -0.83 -9.18 31.62
C ARG A 94 -0.75 -9.05 33.12
N ASP A 95 -0.05 -9.99 33.74
CA ASP A 95 0.37 -9.93 35.15
C ASP A 95 1.69 -9.10 35.33
N ASP A 96 2.24 -8.51 34.29
CA ASP A 96 3.50 -7.77 34.32
C ASP A 96 3.27 -6.33 34.78
N PRO A 97 3.78 -5.90 35.93
CA PRO A 97 3.57 -4.56 36.46
C PRO A 97 4.36 -3.46 35.72
N ARG A 98 5.20 -3.83 34.76
CA ARG A 98 5.98 -2.80 34.02
C ARG A 98 5.07 -1.98 33.13
N PRO A 99 5.22 -0.64 33.14
CA PRO A 99 4.42 0.23 32.28
C PRO A 99 4.63 -0.15 30.84
N PHE A 100 3.53 -0.37 30.11
CA PHE A 100 3.60 -0.66 28.70
C PHE A 100 3.85 0.63 27.92
N ILE A 101 4.80 0.60 26.98
CA ILE A 101 5.19 1.78 26.20
C ILE A 101 4.15 2.11 25.12
N TRP A 102 3.30 1.14 24.76
CA TRP A 102 2.34 1.28 23.67
C TRP A 102 0.96 1.67 24.20
N SER A 103 0.33 2.65 23.56
CA SER A 103 -1.10 2.87 23.74
C SER A 103 -1.90 1.72 23.09
N THR A 104 -3.13 1.52 23.55
CA THR A 104 -4.04 0.53 22.94
C THR A 104 -4.20 0.76 21.45
N ASP A 105 -4.33 2.04 21.03
CA ASP A 105 -4.47 2.43 19.63
C ASP A 105 -3.23 2.03 18.82
N ALA A 106 -2.03 2.36 19.30
CA ALA A 106 -0.78 2.02 18.62
C ALA A 106 -0.59 0.50 18.51
N LEU A 107 -0.98 -0.26 19.54
CA LEU A 107 -0.94 -1.71 19.49
C LEU A 107 -1.96 -2.26 18.49
N ALA A 108 -3.18 -1.74 18.47
CA ALA A 108 -4.22 -2.13 17.53
C ALA A 108 -3.77 -1.92 16.07
N ASP A 109 -3.22 -0.75 15.77
CA ASP A 109 -2.69 -0.42 14.44
C ASP A 109 -1.55 -1.37 14.04
N ALA A 110 -0.61 -1.63 14.96
CA ALA A 110 0.51 -2.53 14.70
C ALA A 110 0.05 -3.98 14.45
N LEU A 111 -0.92 -4.48 15.24
CA LEU A 111 -1.49 -5.81 15.07
C LEU A 111 -2.24 -5.94 13.74
N GLN A 112 -3.08 -4.96 13.39
CA GLN A 112 -3.81 -4.93 12.13
C GLN A 112 -2.86 -4.93 10.94
N GLN A 113 -1.85 -4.06 10.96
CA GLN A 113 -0.85 -3.99 9.89
C GLN A 113 -0.06 -5.28 9.76
N SER A 114 0.37 -5.87 10.89
CA SER A 114 1.11 -7.13 10.91
C SER A 114 0.27 -8.30 10.38
N ALA A 115 -1.00 -8.40 10.78
CA ALA A 115 -1.91 -9.43 10.29
C ALA A 115 -2.10 -9.34 8.77
N ARG A 116 -2.22 -8.13 8.25
CA ARG A 116 -2.31 -7.88 6.82
C ARG A 116 -1.03 -8.29 6.09
N LEU A 117 0.13 -7.90 6.60
CA LEU A 117 1.42 -8.32 6.03
C LEU A 117 1.56 -9.84 6.02
N CYS A 118 1.20 -10.54 7.12
CA CYS A 118 1.23 -11.99 7.17
C CYS A 118 0.34 -12.61 6.07
N SER A 119 -0.86 -12.08 5.86
CA SER A 119 -1.74 -12.55 4.78
C SER A 119 -1.14 -12.29 3.40
N GLU A 120 -0.67 -11.08 3.12
CA GLU A 120 -0.06 -10.70 1.85
C GLU A 120 1.16 -11.59 1.52
N TRP A 121 1.97 -11.95 2.51
CA TRP A 121 3.15 -12.79 2.38
C TRP A 121 2.89 -14.28 2.60
N ARG A 122 1.64 -14.68 2.82
CA ARG A 122 1.21 -16.05 3.10
C ARG A 122 1.96 -16.68 4.27
N ILE A 123 2.19 -15.90 5.33
CA ILE A 123 2.72 -16.39 6.59
C ILE A 123 1.56 -16.95 7.39
N ASP A 124 1.51 -18.27 7.53
CA ASP A 124 0.46 -18.97 8.23
C ASP A 124 0.65 -18.94 9.77
N ASP A 125 -0.40 -19.25 10.49
CA ASP A 125 -0.40 -19.29 11.94
C ASP A 125 0.58 -20.34 12.50
N ALA A 126 0.82 -21.44 11.77
CA ALA A 126 1.79 -22.46 12.16
C ALA A 126 3.22 -21.93 12.08
N SER A 127 3.51 -21.12 11.08
CA SER A 127 4.80 -20.44 10.96
C SER A 127 5.01 -19.42 12.07
N LEU A 128 4.00 -18.60 12.37
CA LEU A 128 4.05 -17.63 13.47
C LEU A 128 4.21 -18.31 14.83
N SER A 129 3.51 -19.44 15.08
CA SER A 129 3.56 -20.16 16.34
C SER A 129 4.93 -20.78 16.64
N ARG A 130 5.76 -21.01 15.61
CA ARG A 130 7.14 -21.48 15.79
C ARG A 130 8.06 -20.39 16.33
N HIS A 131 7.68 -19.12 16.23
CA HIS A 131 8.41 -18.03 16.84
C HIS A 131 7.96 -17.85 18.29
N ALA A 132 8.90 -18.03 19.22
CA ALA A 132 8.62 -17.94 20.65
C ALA A 132 8.49 -16.50 21.18
N SER A 133 8.41 -15.48 20.29
CA SER A 133 8.29 -14.09 20.72
C SER A 133 6.88 -13.77 21.23
N THR A 134 6.79 -12.94 22.22
CA THR A 134 5.53 -12.46 22.79
C THR A 134 4.67 -11.75 21.73
N GLU A 135 5.29 -10.99 20.85
CA GLU A 135 4.62 -10.25 19.78
C GLU A 135 3.97 -11.20 18.77
N ALA A 136 4.63 -12.30 18.41
CA ALA A 136 4.05 -13.30 17.53
C ALA A 136 2.83 -13.98 18.18
N GLN A 137 2.91 -14.27 19.47
CA GLN A 137 1.79 -14.84 20.23
C GLN A 137 0.61 -13.86 20.33
N TRP A 138 0.89 -12.57 20.55
CA TRP A 138 -0.14 -11.53 20.56
C TRP A 138 -0.82 -11.40 19.21
N LEU A 139 -0.04 -11.38 18.14
CA LEU A 139 -0.59 -11.32 16.78
C LEU A 139 -1.50 -12.50 16.50
N LEU A 140 -1.09 -13.73 16.88
CA LEU A 140 -1.91 -14.94 16.72
C LEU A 140 -3.22 -14.85 17.51
N SER A 141 -3.15 -14.43 18.78
CA SER A 141 -4.32 -14.28 19.64
C SER A 141 -5.29 -13.23 19.09
N ALA A 142 -4.77 -12.06 18.72
CA ALA A 142 -5.57 -10.98 18.14
C ALA A 142 -6.21 -11.38 16.80
N ARG A 143 -5.47 -12.02 15.89
CA ARG A 143 -6.02 -12.51 14.61
C ARG A 143 -7.18 -13.47 14.83
N ARG A 144 -7.06 -14.40 15.79
CA ARG A 144 -8.14 -15.34 16.12
C ARG A 144 -9.36 -14.63 16.69
N ALA A 145 -9.16 -13.70 17.62
CA ALA A 145 -10.23 -12.91 18.22
C ALA A 145 -10.99 -12.11 17.16
N VAL A 146 -10.26 -11.33 16.36
CA VAL A 146 -10.84 -10.50 15.27
C VAL A 146 -11.53 -11.37 14.23
N GLY A 147 -10.92 -12.45 13.77
CA GLY A 147 -11.53 -13.36 12.80
C GLY A 147 -12.78 -14.05 13.34
N THR A 148 -12.84 -14.37 14.63
CA THR A 148 -14.04 -14.94 15.28
C THR A 148 -15.14 -13.88 15.37
N ALA A 149 -14.84 -12.71 15.89
CA ALA A 149 -15.82 -11.62 16.01
C ALA A 149 -16.35 -11.15 14.63
N ALA A 150 -15.52 -11.13 13.61
CA ALA A 150 -15.96 -10.86 12.24
C ALA A 150 -16.94 -11.93 11.74
N ARG A 151 -16.64 -13.21 11.94
CA ARG A 151 -17.52 -14.32 11.54
C ARG A 151 -18.87 -14.32 12.27
N GLU A 152 -18.90 -13.95 13.53
CA GLU A 152 -20.13 -13.79 14.33
C GLU A 152 -21.05 -12.70 13.76
N GLN A 153 -20.48 -11.71 13.07
CA GLN A 153 -21.19 -10.64 12.36
C GLN A 153 -21.45 -10.97 10.88
N ASP A 154 -21.24 -12.22 10.44
CA ASP A 154 -21.26 -12.63 9.04
C ASP A 154 -20.39 -11.73 8.14
N ALA A 155 -19.22 -11.37 8.65
CA ALA A 155 -18.27 -10.47 8.00
C ALA A 155 -16.88 -11.09 7.86
N SER A 156 -16.03 -10.47 7.05
CA SER A 156 -14.62 -10.83 6.86
C SER A 156 -13.71 -9.65 7.15
N ALA A 157 -12.64 -9.89 7.89
CA ALA A 157 -11.59 -8.91 8.11
C ALA A 157 -10.69 -8.77 6.88
N SER A 158 -9.99 -7.64 6.75
CA SER A 158 -9.18 -7.32 5.56
C SER A 158 -8.08 -8.34 5.28
N PHE A 159 -7.52 -8.97 6.31
CA PHE A 159 -6.49 -10.01 6.16
C PHE A 159 -7.04 -11.35 5.64
N GLU A 160 -8.36 -11.58 5.70
CA GLU A 160 -9.04 -12.77 5.17
C GLU A 160 -9.51 -12.57 3.71
N GLN A 161 -9.71 -11.34 3.28
CA GLN A 161 -10.36 -11.01 2.00
C GLN A 161 -9.60 -11.51 0.77
N GLY A 162 -8.27 -11.46 0.80
CA GLY A 162 -7.45 -11.95 -0.31
C GLY A 162 -7.62 -13.44 -0.56
N GLU A 163 -7.66 -14.24 0.49
CA GLU A 163 -7.87 -15.69 0.40
C GLU A 163 -9.31 -16.01 -0.06
N LEU A 164 -10.30 -15.23 0.36
CA LEU A 164 -11.68 -15.36 -0.12
C LEU A 164 -11.78 -15.10 -1.63
N LEU A 165 -11.07 -14.09 -2.15
CA LEU A 165 -11.01 -13.81 -3.57
C LEU A 165 -10.34 -14.93 -4.36
N LEU A 166 -9.26 -15.52 -3.85
CA LEU A 166 -8.62 -16.67 -4.47
C LEU A 166 -9.51 -17.90 -4.47
N ALA A 167 -10.20 -18.16 -3.35
CA ALA A 167 -11.14 -19.28 -3.23
C ALA A 167 -12.34 -19.10 -4.17
N GLY A 168 -12.76 -17.84 -4.38
CA GLY A 168 -13.83 -17.46 -5.30
C GLY A 168 -13.37 -17.23 -6.74
N SER A 169 -12.29 -17.84 -7.19
CA SER A 169 -11.54 -17.59 -8.43
C SER A 169 -12.33 -17.54 -9.76
N LEU A 170 -13.63 -17.72 -9.71
CA LEU A 170 -14.54 -17.68 -10.87
C LEU A 170 -15.23 -16.34 -11.04
N PHE A 171 -15.00 -15.37 -10.17
CA PHE A 171 -15.65 -14.06 -10.26
C PHE A 171 -15.02 -13.25 -11.40
N LYS A 172 -15.80 -13.00 -12.45
CA LYS A 172 -15.45 -12.09 -13.55
C LYS A 172 -16.18 -10.78 -13.35
N SER A 173 -15.41 -9.71 -13.15
CA SER A 173 -15.98 -8.36 -13.12
C SER A 173 -16.38 -7.88 -14.51
N ASP A 174 -17.43 -7.06 -14.58
CA ASP A 174 -17.78 -6.26 -15.75
C ASP A 174 -16.81 -5.06 -15.97
N GLY A 175 -15.68 -5.07 -15.27
CA GLY A 175 -14.63 -4.07 -15.36
C GLY A 175 -13.92 -4.05 -16.72
N PRO A 176 -12.84 -3.25 -16.85
CA PRO A 176 -12.06 -3.17 -18.09
C PRO A 176 -11.62 -4.56 -18.53
N SER A 177 -11.61 -4.77 -19.84
CA SER A 177 -11.21 -6.04 -20.48
C SER A 177 -9.77 -6.48 -20.14
N SER A 178 -8.95 -5.56 -19.64
CA SER A 178 -7.60 -5.84 -19.17
C SER A 178 -7.18 -4.87 -18.06
N TYR A 179 -6.57 -5.41 -17.01
CA TYR A 179 -5.84 -4.64 -16.02
C TYR A 179 -4.35 -4.77 -16.23
N GLN A 180 -3.63 -3.69 -15.97
CA GLN A 180 -2.18 -3.67 -15.94
C GLN A 180 -1.70 -3.17 -14.59
N THR A 181 -0.54 -3.63 -14.16
CA THR A 181 0.03 -3.19 -12.89
C THR A 181 1.40 -2.55 -13.09
N TYR A 182 1.62 -1.43 -12.39
CA TYR A 182 2.90 -0.76 -12.28
C TYR A 182 3.24 -0.59 -10.80
N LEU A 183 3.64 -1.68 -10.17
CA LEU A 183 3.93 -1.68 -8.72
C LEU A 183 5.39 -1.30 -8.41
N GLY A 184 6.31 -1.52 -9.34
CA GLY A 184 7.72 -1.14 -9.22
C GLY A 184 8.33 -1.68 -7.92
N GLY A 185 8.72 -2.96 -7.88
CA GLY A 185 9.27 -3.56 -6.69
C GLY A 185 8.78 -5.00 -6.46
N PHE A 186 8.93 -5.45 -5.23
CA PHE A 186 8.56 -6.81 -4.86
C PHE A 186 7.04 -6.92 -4.65
N ILE A 187 6.39 -7.80 -5.39
CA ILE A 187 4.94 -8.06 -5.29
C ILE A 187 4.74 -9.21 -4.29
N PRO A 188 3.96 -9.00 -3.21
CA PRO A 188 3.65 -10.07 -2.27
C PRO A 188 3.00 -11.28 -2.95
N PRO A 189 3.25 -12.51 -2.46
CA PRO A 189 2.75 -13.74 -3.07
C PRO A 189 1.23 -13.74 -3.29
N LEU A 190 0.45 -13.33 -2.30
CA LEU A 190 -1.01 -13.27 -2.42
C LEU A 190 -1.46 -12.36 -3.58
N LEU A 191 -0.87 -11.17 -3.70
CA LEU A 191 -1.20 -10.24 -4.78
C LEU A 191 -0.77 -10.78 -6.15
N ARG A 192 0.36 -11.48 -6.21
CA ARG A 192 0.81 -12.14 -7.45
C ARG A 192 -0.22 -13.15 -7.94
N ASP A 193 -0.69 -13.99 -7.04
CA ASP A 193 -1.67 -15.02 -7.38
C ASP A 193 -3.02 -14.40 -7.77
N LEU A 194 -3.48 -13.37 -7.05
CA LEU A 194 -4.66 -12.61 -7.45
C LEU A 194 -4.51 -11.98 -8.84
N PHE A 195 -3.35 -11.43 -9.18
CA PHE A 195 -3.09 -10.88 -10.51
C PHE A 195 -3.13 -11.94 -11.60
N VAL A 196 -2.56 -13.13 -11.33
CA VAL A 196 -2.63 -14.25 -12.28
C VAL A 196 -4.07 -14.68 -12.52
N VAL A 197 -4.84 -14.87 -11.45
CA VAL A 197 -6.26 -15.27 -11.54
C VAL A 197 -7.10 -14.23 -12.30
N GLN A 198 -6.80 -12.94 -12.12
CA GLN A 198 -7.54 -11.84 -12.74
C GLN A 198 -6.98 -11.40 -14.10
N GLY A 199 -5.97 -12.09 -14.61
CA GLY A 199 -5.36 -11.74 -15.90
C GLY A 199 -4.67 -10.37 -15.91
N VAL A 200 -4.24 -9.88 -14.74
CA VAL A 200 -3.52 -8.61 -14.62
C VAL A 200 -2.10 -8.77 -15.16
N THR A 201 -1.73 -7.95 -16.13
CA THR A 201 -0.40 -7.97 -16.73
C THR A 201 0.53 -6.94 -16.09
N ALA A 202 1.77 -7.34 -15.79
CA ALA A 202 2.77 -6.42 -15.28
C ALA A 202 3.30 -5.53 -16.42
N LEU A 203 3.27 -4.21 -16.23
CA LEU A 203 4.01 -3.29 -17.07
C LEU A 203 5.50 -3.42 -16.73
N GLN A 204 6.29 -3.75 -17.72
CA GLN A 204 7.73 -3.75 -17.53
C GLN A 204 8.21 -2.30 -17.29
N SER A 205 8.88 -2.10 -16.16
CA SER A 205 9.62 -0.87 -15.94
C SER A 205 10.71 -0.79 -17.00
N VAL A 206 10.68 0.24 -17.83
CA VAL A 206 11.83 0.54 -18.67
C VAL A 206 12.93 1.02 -17.72
N ALA A 207 13.80 0.10 -17.33
CA ALA A 207 15.01 0.45 -16.59
C ALA A 207 15.78 1.47 -17.46
N ARG A 208 15.93 2.71 -16.97
CA ARG A 208 16.84 3.65 -17.62
C ARG A 208 18.24 3.13 -17.44
N ALA A 209 18.83 2.60 -18.50
CA ALA A 209 20.17 2.04 -18.52
C ALA A 209 21.28 3.03 -18.10
N ASP A 210 20.99 4.35 -18.10
CA ASP A 210 21.99 5.42 -17.90
C ASP A 210 21.81 6.22 -16.59
N VAL A 211 21.22 5.63 -15.55
CA VAL A 211 21.14 6.32 -14.26
C VAL A 211 22.48 6.20 -13.55
N LYS A 212 23.24 7.30 -13.47
CA LYS A 212 24.42 7.37 -12.62
C LYS A 212 23.96 7.40 -11.16
N VAL A 213 24.23 6.32 -10.43
CA VAL A 213 24.01 6.24 -9.00
C VAL A 213 25.32 6.50 -8.30
N SER A 214 25.34 7.49 -7.38
CA SER A 214 26.46 7.70 -6.46
C SER A 214 26.00 7.44 -5.04
N HIS A 215 26.82 6.77 -4.27
CA HIS A 215 26.57 6.47 -2.86
C HIS A 215 27.60 7.22 -2.01
N HIS A 216 27.10 8.01 -1.06
CA HIS A 216 27.93 8.75 -0.12
C HIS A 216 27.54 8.34 1.30
N ARG A 217 28.50 7.97 2.09
CA ARG A 217 28.33 7.68 3.51
C ARG A 217 28.85 8.87 4.31
N LEU A 218 28.00 9.47 5.12
CA LEU A 218 28.34 10.63 5.93
C LEU A 218 28.31 10.26 7.43
N PRO A 219 29.05 11.00 8.27
CA PRO A 219 29.21 10.64 9.70
C PRO A 219 27.93 10.71 10.50
N THR A 220 27.06 11.68 10.22
CA THR A 220 25.82 11.90 10.97
C THR A 220 24.62 12.13 10.04
N PRO A 221 23.39 11.88 10.52
CA PRO A 221 22.18 12.24 9.77
C PRO A 221 22.09 13.74 9.42
N ALA A 222 22.62 14.61 10.27
CA ALA A 222 22.69 16.04 10.01
C ALA A 222 23.55 16.36 8.80
N ASP A 223 24.72 15.70 8.69
CA ASP A 223 25.60 15.85 7.53
C ASP A 223 24.93 15.34 6.24
N GLU A 224 24.13 14.27 6.33
CA GLU A 224 23.38 13.75 5.19
C GLU A 224 22.33 14.75 4.70
N VAL A 225 21.56 15.39 5.60
CA VAL A 225 20.59 16.43 5.25
C VAL A 225 21.28 17.65 4.65
N ALA A 226 22.40 18.10 5.25
CA ALA A 226 23.17 19.23 4.76
C ALA A 226 23.73 18.97 3.33
N ALA A 227 24.29 17.78 3.13
CA ALA A 227 24.81 17.36 1.81
C ALA A 227 23.71 17.26 0.76
N ALA A 228 22.53 16.74 1.12
CA ALA A 228 21.39 16.66 0.23
C ALA A 228 20.87 18.04 -0.16
N ALA A 229 20.81 18.99 0.80
CA ALA A 229 20.44 20.37 0.52
C ALA A 229 21.44 21.07 -0.40
N HIS A 230 22.74 20.91 -0.15
CA HIS A 230 23.79 21.44 -1.01
C HIS A 230 23.72 20.87 -2.44
N TRP A 231 23.54 19.55 -2.55
CA TRP A 231 23.38 18.90 -3.86
C TRP A 231 22.13 19.45 -4.60
N ALA A 232 21.01 19.59 -3.91
CA ALA A 232 19.80 20.13 -4.51
C ALA A 232 19.98 21.55 -5.03
N ARG A 233 20.61 22.41 -4.22
CA ARG A 233 20.93 23.80 -4.61
C ARG A 233 21.80 23.84 -5.86
N THR A 234 22.89 23.09 -5.87
CA THR A 234 23.81 23.03 -7.03
C THR A 234 23.07 22.55 -8.29
N ARG A 235 22.13 21.60 -8.16
CA ARG A 235 21.35 21.11 -9.31
C ARG A 235 20.35 22.16 -9.83
N LEU A 236 19.70 22.90 -8.95
CA LEU A 236 18.77 23.96 -9.32
C LEU A 236 19.49 25.19 -9.92
N GLU A 237 20.69 25.51 -9.44
CA GLU A 237 21.56 26.53 -10.05
C GLU A 237 21.98 26.17 -11.48
N GLN A 238 22.25 24.88 -11.74
CA GLN A 238 22.58 24.37 -13.07
C GLN A 238 21.35 24.28 -14.00
N ASN A 239 20.17 24.03 -13.45
CA ASN A 239 18.92 23.92 -14.18
C ASN A 239 17.74 24.25 -13.26
N SER A 240 17.24 25.48 -13.36
CA SER A 240 16.12 25.98 -12.55
C SER A 240 14.80 25.24 -12.79
N GLU A 241 14.65 24.57 -13.93
CA GLU A 241 13.47 23.75 -14.26
C GLU A 241 13.60 22.30 -13.76
N ALA A 242 14.70 21.94 -13.12
CA ALA A 242 14.90 20.59 -12.61
C ALA A 242 13.87 20.25 -11.51
N ARG A 243 13.31 19.05 -11.58
CA ARG A 243 12.47 18.51 -10.51
C ARG A 243 13.29 17.53 -9.69
N LEU A 244 13.53 17.88 -8.45
CA LEU A 244 14.32 17.10 -7.51
C LEU A 244 13.40 16.43 -6.49
N TYR A 245 13.74 15.20 -6.10
CA TYR A 245 13.06 14.47 -5.06
C TYR A 245 14.08 14.08 -4.01
N ILE A 246 13.83 14.46 -2.76
CA ILE A 246 14.63 14.08 -1.61
C ILE A 246 13.75 13.24 -0.70
N VAL A 247 14.19 12.03 -0.40
CA VAL A 247 13.48 11.11 0.47
C VAL A 247 14.24 11.05 1.79
N VAL A 248 13.59 11.49 2.87
CA VAL A 248 14.14 11.45 4.23
C VAL A 248 13.36 10.39 5.01
N PRO A 249 13.98 9.23 5.34
CA PRO A 249 13.38 8.27 6.24
C PRO A 249 13.12 8.94 7.60
N SER A 250 11.96 8.67 8.20
CA SER A 250 11.59 9.27 9.51
C SER A 250 11.63 10.81 9.52
N LEU A 251 11.06 11.43 8.49
CA LEU A 251 11.05 12.90 8.32
C LEU A 251 10.60 13.64 9.58
N GLU A 252 9.65 13.10 10.35
CA GLU A 252 9.18 13.73 11.59
C GLU A 252 10.27 13.91 12.63
N ALA A 253 11.17 12.92 12.75
CA ALA A 253 12.31 13.01 13.68
C ALA A 253 13.38 14.03 13.21
N HIS A 254 13.45 14.31 11.92
CA HIS A 254 14.46 15.18 11.31
C HIS A 254 13.87 16.48 10.73
N ARG A 255 12.59 16.75 10.95
CA ARG A 255 11.87 17.88 10.34
C ARG A 255 12.57 19.23 10.57
N ALA A 256 12.90 19.55 11.82
CA ALA A 256 13.54 20.82 12.16
C ALA A 256 14.89 21.01 11.46
N GLU A 257 15.62 19.93 11.23
CA GLU A 257 16.91 19.94 10.58
C GLU A 257 16.77 20.12 9.06
N VAL A 258 15.80 19.39 8.46
CA VAL A 258 15.45 19.56 7.05
C VAL A 258 15.00 21.00 6.78
N GLU A 259 14.07 21.53 7.58
CA GLU A 259 13.61 22.90 7.43
C GLU A 259 14.75 23.91 7.53
N ARG A 260 15.67 23.74 8.48
CA ARG A 260 16.83 24.64 8.65
C ARG A 260 17.70 24.68 7.37
N HIS A 261 17.99 23.52 6.77
CA HIS A 261 18.89 23.44 5.60
C HIS A 261 18.23 23.79 4.29
N PHE A 262 16.90 23.63 4.16
CA PHE A 262 16.18 23.91 2.93
C PHE A 262 15.44 25.27 2.93
N SER A 263 15.16 25.89 4.09
CA SER A 263 14.49 27.20 4.16
C SER A 263 15.45 28.37 4.21
N SER A 264 16.75 28.15 4.40
CA SER A 264 17.78 29.22 4.47
C SER A 264 18.34 29.57 3.09
N SER A 265 17.48 29.60 2.06
CA SER A 265 17.86 29.90 0.67
C SER A 265 17.20 31.18 0.21
#